data_e1df4514bed3940cc539744ca433caf5
#
_entry.id   e1df4514bed3940cc539744ca433caf5
#
_cell.length_a   1.000
_cell.length_b   1.000
_cell.length_c   1.000
_cell.angle_alpha   90.00
_cell.angle_beta   90.00
_cell.angle_gamma   90.00
#
_symmetry.space_group_name_H-M   'P 1'
#
loop_
_entity.id
_entity.type
_entity.pdbx_description
1 polymer ?
#
loop_
_entity_poly.entity_id
_entity_poly.type
_entity_poly.pdbx_seq_one_letter_code
_entity_poly.pdbx_strand_id
1 'polypeptide(L)'
;MNERLYIFDTTLRDGEQVPGCQLNTIEKIQVAKQLEQLGVDVIEAGFPISSPGDYNSVIEISKAVTWPTICALTRAVEKDIDVAAESLQYAKHKRIHTGIGTSDSHIRFKFNSNREEIIERAVRAVKHAKRYVEDVEFYAEDAGRTDNEYLARVIEAVIKVGATVVNIPDTTGYCLPNEYGAKIKYLMEHVDSIDKAIISTHCHNDLGMATANTLEGVLNGARQVEVTINGIGERAGNTSLEEIAMILKCHKHLGIDSNINTTKISPDRKSTRLNSS
;
A
#
# COMPACT_ATOMS: atom_id res chain seq x y z
N MET A 1 -10.34 -21.39 12.30
CA MET A 1 -10.73 -20.46 11.22
C MET A 1 -9.44 -19.93 10.62
N ASN A 2 -9.36 -19.80 9.29
CA ASN A 2 -8.20 -19.20 8.66
C ASN A 2 -8.12 -17.70 8.97
N GLU A 3 -6.91 -17.18 9.11
CA GLU A 3 -6.68 -15.76 9.25
C GLU A 3 -6.91 -15.04 7.90
N ARG A 4 -7.44 -13.82 7.95
CA ARG A 4 -7.69 -13.04 6.74
C ARG A 4 -6.47 -12.23 6.34
N LEU A 5 -6.12 -12.31 5.05
CA LEU A 5 -5.18 -11.40 4.40
C LEU A 5 -5.97 -10.40 3.56
N TYR A 6 -5.76 -9.11 3.80
CA TYR A 6 -6.32 -8.02 3.00
C TYR A 6 -5.45 -7.75 1.78
N ILE A 7 -6.09 -7.61 0.64
CA ILE A 7 -5.42 -7.31 -0.63
C ILE A 7 -5.64 -5.85 -0.99
N PHE A 8 -4.57 -5.09 -0.94
CA PHE A 8 -4.50 -3.70 -1.37
C PHE A 8 -3.89 -3.67 -2.78
N ASP A 9 -4.65 -3.23 -3.76
CA ASP A 9 -4.18 -3.13 -5.14
C ASP A 9 -3.74 -1.70 -5.46
N THR A 10 -2.51 -1.52 -5.91
CA THR A 10 -1.92 -0.24 -6.33
C THR A 10 -1.65 -0.16 -7.84
N THR A 11 -2.32 -0.99 -8.64
CA THR A 11 -2.18 -0.97 -10.11
C THR A 11 -2.46 0.42 -10.69
N LEU A 12 -3.47 1.13 -10.15
CA LEU A 12 -3.90 2.46 -10.62
C LEU A 12 -3.07 3.63 -10.05
N ARG A 13 -2.05 3.35 -9.25
CA ARG A 13 -1.12 4.36 -8.75
C ARG A 13 0.34 3.96 -9.03
N ASP A 14 0.91 2.96 -8.33
CA ASP A 14 2.29 2.52 -8.53
C ASP A 14 2.46 1.81 -9.87
N GLY A 15 1.47 1.03 -10.28
CA GLY A 15 1.46 0.38 -11.59
C GLY A 15 1.56 1.35 -12.77
N GLU A 16 1.08 2.58 -12.63
CA GLU A 16 1.17 3.62 -13.66
C GLU A 16 2.55 4.32 -13.73
N GLN A 17 3.43 4.09 -12.77
CA GLN A 17 4.80 4.62 -12.80
C GLN A 17 5.68 3.90 -13.83
N VAL A 18 5.18 2.84 -14.44
CA VAL A 18 5.84 2.19 -15.60
C VAL A 18 5.73 3.10 -16.82
N PRO A 19 6.84 3.41 -17.51
CA PRO A 19 6.80 4.17 -18.76
C PRO A 19 5.85 3.51 -19.79
N GLY A 20 4.88 4.28 -20.28
CA GLY A 20 3.90 3.81 -21.27
C GLY A 20 2.65 3.13 -20.69
N CYS A 21 2.53 3.01 -19.36
CA CYS A 21 1.37 2.40 -18.71
C CYS A 21 0.36 3.41 -18.14
N GLN A 22 0.43 4.68 -18.55
CA GLN A 22 -0.55 5.69 -18.12
C GLN A 22 -1.92 5.43 -18.71
N LEU A 23 -2.92 5.32 -17.86
CA LEU A 23 -4.32 5.12 -18.21
C LEU A 23 -5.09 6.45 -18.16
N ASN A 24 -6.01 6.64 -19.10
CA ASN A 24 -6.98 7.71 -18.99
C ASN A 24 -8.07 7.38 -17.95
N THR A 25 -8.87 8.36 -17.54
CA THR A 25 -9.89 8.18 -16.49
C THR A 25 -10.89 7.06 -16.82
N ILE A 26 -11.29 6.90 -18.09
CA ILE A 26 -12.25 5.86 -18.50
C ILE A 26 -11.64 4.47 -18.32
N GLU A 27 -10.38 4.30 -18.71
CA GLU A 27 -9.63 3.05 -18.54
C GLU A 27 -9.43 2.73 -17.07
N LYS A 28 -9.06 3.73 -16.24
CA LYS A 28 -8.97 3.57 -14.78
C LYS A 28 -10.26 3.08 -14.14
N ILE A 29 -11.42 3.61 -14.57
CA ILE A 29 -12.71 3.16 -14.10
C ILE A 29 -12.98 1.70 -14.49
N GLN A 30 -12.60 1.29 -15.71
CA GLN A 30 -12.77 -0.09 -16.16
C GLN A 30 -11.92 -1.05 -15.33
N VAL A 31 -10.64 -0.70 -15.09
CA VAL A 31 -9.74 -1.50 -14.22
C VAL A 31 -10.29 -1.55 -12.80
N ALA A 32 -10.72 -0.43 -12.21
CA ALA A 32 -11.27 -0.40 -10.86
C ALA A 32 -12.49 -1.32 -10.70
N LYS A 33 -13.41 -1.35 -11.69
CA LYS A 33 -14.56 -2.28 -11.69
C LYS A 33 -14.14 -3.74 -11.78
N GLN A 34 -13.07 -4.05 -12.49
CA GLN A 34 -12.54 -5.41 -12.57
C GLN A 34 -11.86 -5.82 -11.25
N LEU A 35 -11.09 -4.93 -10.63
CA LEU A 35 -10.50 -5.14 -9.30
C LEU A 35 -11.60 -5.38 -8.25
N GLU A 36 -12.71 -4.62 -8.31
CA GLU A 36 -13.89 -4.87 -7.47
C GLU A 36 -14.47 -6.28 -7.71
N GLN A 37 -14.64 -6.71 -8.96
CA GLN A 37 -15.12 -8.05 -9.29
C GLN A 37 -14.13 -9.17 -8.92
N LEU A 38 -12.83 -8.87 -8.94
CA LEU A 38 -11.78 -9.78 -8.52
C LEU A 38 -11.81 -10.01 -7.01
N GLY A 39 -12.31 -9.04 -6.25
CA GLY A 39 -12.47 -9.12 -4.80
C GLY A 39 -11.32 -8.52 -4.01
N VAL A 40 -10.63 -7.51 -4.54
CA VAL A 40 -9.62 -6.75 -3.77
C VAL A 40 -10.29 -5.97 -2.64
N ASP A 41 -9.61 -5.80 -1.54
CA ASP A 41 -10.15 -5.11 -0.36
C ASP A 41 -9.98 -3.60 -0.46
N VAL A 42 -8.89 -3.15 -1.04
CA VAL A 42 -8.53 -1.73 -1.19
C VAL A 42 -8.03 -1.47 -2.61
N ILE A 43 -8.47 -0.38 -3.22
CA ILE A 43 -7.96 0.12 -4.51
C ILE A 43 -7.30 1.47 -4.26
N GLU A 44 -5.98 1.56 -4.48
CA GLU A 44 -5.28 2.85 -4.50
C GLU A 44 -5.50 3.51 -5.86
N ALA A 45 -6.38 4.52 -5.85
CA ALA A 45 -6.93 5.08 -7.07
C ALA A 45 -6.04 6.16 -7.72
N GLY A 46 -5.02 6.64 -7.02
CA GLY A 46 -4.08 7.63 -7.53
C GLY A 46 -3.44 8.51 -6.47
N PHE A 47 -2.76 9.56 -6.95
CA PHE A 47 -2.12 10.61 -6.13
C PHE A 47 -2.73 11.98 -6.50
N PRO A 48 -3.85 12.38 -5.87
CA PRO A 48 -4.69 13.50 -6.32
C PRO A 48 -3.99 14.85 -6.47
N ILE A 49 -2.97 15.13 -5.64
CA ILE A 49 -2.21 16.39 -5.72
C ILE A 49 -1.28 16.45 -6.93
N SER A 50 -0.97 15.31 -7.57
CA SER A 50 0.00 15.24 -8.67
C SER A 50 -0.49 15.95 -9.93
N SER A 51 -1.78 15.84 -10.24
CA SER A 51 -2.38 16.44 -11.43
C SER A 51 -3.91 16.56 -11.32
N PRO A 52 -4.54 17.49 -12.07
CA PRO A 52 -6.00 17.52 -12.21
C PRO A 52 -6.60 16.22 -12.75
N GLY A 53 -5.86 15.50 -13.61
CA GLY A 53 -6.26 14.21 -14.15
C GLY A 53 -6.38 13.14 -13.06
N ASP A 54 -5.37 13.02 -12.19
CA ASP A 54 -5.39 12.11 -11.05
C ASP A 54 -6.49 12.46 -10.06
N TYR A 55 -6.64 13.74 -9.72
CA TYR A 55 -7.73 14.22 -8.87
C TYR A 55 -9.10 13.79 -9.39
N ASN A 56 -9.39 14.04 -10.68
CA ASN A 56 -10.64 13.65 -11.30
C ASN A 56 -10.82 12.12 -11.37
N SER A 57 -9.74 11.38 -11.63
CA SER A 57 -9.78 9.92 -11.70
C SER A 57 -10.18 9.32 -10.34
N VAL A 58 -9.63 9.81 -9.23
CA VAL A 58 -10.03 9.36 -7.88
C VAL A 58 -11.50 9.62 -7.62
N ILE A 59 -12.04 10.79 -8.00
CA ILE A 59 -13.47 11.12 -7.89
C ILE A 59 -14.32 10.13 -8.69
N GLU A 60 -13.97 9.90 -9.95
CA GLU A 60 -14.79 9.06 -10.83
C GLU A 60 -14.72 7.57 -10.44
N ILE A 61 -13.56 7.07 -9.99
CA ILE A 61 -13.43 5.73 -9.42
C ILE A 61 -14.30 5.62 -8.14
N SER A 62 -14.24 6.64 -7.25
CA SER A 62 -15.04 6.68 -6.02
C SER A 62 -16.54 6.58 -6.25
N LYS A 63 -17.03 7.08 -7.41
CA LYS A 63 -18.43 6.96 -7.83
C LYS A 63 -18.77 5.61 -8.49
N ALA A 64 -17.77 4.98 -9.11
CA ALA A 64 -17.96 3.83 -10.00
C ALA A 64 -17.96 2.48 -9.29
N VAL A 65 -17.31 2.37 -8.13
CA VAL A 65 -17.17 1.14 -7.32
C VAL A 65 -17.74 1.35 -5.92
N THR A 66 -18.19 0.28 -5.29
CA THR A 66 -18.95 0.40 -4.03
C THR A 66 -18.44 -0.51 -2.92
N TRP A 67 -17.80 -1.61 -3.26
CA TRP A 67 -17.42 -2.62 -2.29
C TRP A 67 -16.01 -2.38 -1.70
N PRO A 68 -14.95 -2.16 -2.51
CA PRO A 68 -13.61 -1.95 -1.96
C PRO A 68 -13.50 -0.58 -1.28
N THR A 69 -12.55 -0.48 -0.37
CA THR A 69 -12.11 0.82 0.15
C THR A 69 -11.32 1.54 -0.95
N ILE A 70 -11.71 2.78 -1.26
CA ILE A 70 -10.93 3.62 -2.17
C ILE A 70 -9.90 4.39 -1.39
N CYS A 71 -8.65 4.25 -1.81
CA CYS A 71 -7.49 4.85 -1.17
C CYS A 71 -6.86 5.91 -2.08
N ALA A 72 -6.34 6.97 -1.49
CA ALA A 72 -5.56 7.99 -2.18
C ALA A 72 -4.22 8.21 -1.48
N LEU A 73 -3.13 8.21 -2.27
CA LEU A 73 -1.79 8.48 -1.77
C LEU A 73 -1.61 9.96 -1.45
N THR A 74 -0.88 10.24 -0.38
CA THR A 74 -0.43 11.58 0.00
C THR A 74 0.98 11.52 0.58
N ARG A 75 1.74 12.58 0.44
CA ARG A 75 2.91 12.81 1.30
C ARG A 75 2.44 13.28 2.68
N ALA A 76 3.32 13.25 3.67
CA ALA A 76 3.05 13.81 5.02
C ALA A 76 3.01 15.36 4.97
N VAL A 77 2.12 15.90 4.13
CA VAL A 77 1.90 17.34 3.89
C VAL A 77 0.39 17.61 3.97
N GLU A 78 -0.02 18.55 4.80
CA GLU A 78 -1.44 18.83 5.05
C GLU A 78 -2.22 19.11 3.76
N LYS A 79 -1.66 19.90 2.84
CA LYS A 79 -2.30 20.21 1.56
C LYS A 79 -2.55 18.96 0.70
N ASP A 80 -1.63 17.99 0.69
CA ASP A 80 -1.82 16.74 -0.04
C ASP A 80 -3.01 15.97 0.55
N ILE A 81 -3.07 15.91 1.88
CA ILE A 81 -4.12 15.23 2.65
C ILE A 81 -5.49 15.90 2.40
N ASP A 82 -5.54 17.24 2.39
CA ASP A 82 -6.78 17.99 2.13
C ASP A 82 -7.34 17.66 0.74
N VAL A 83 -6.48 17.68 -0.29
CA VAL A 83 -6.84 17.37 -1.68
C VAL A 83 -7.29 15.91 -1.82
N ALA A 84 -6.62 14.98 -1.14
CA ALA A 84 -7.03 13.57 -1.13
C ALA A 84 -8.40 13.39 -0.46
N ALA A 85 -8.63 14.01 0.69
CA ALA A 85 -9.89 13.96 1.39
C ALA A 85 -11.05 14.48 0.52
N GLU A 86 -10.84 15.59 -0.20
CA GLU A 86 -11.81 16.16 -1.13
C GLU A 86 -12.10 15.21 -2.28
N SER A 87 -11.07 14.61 -2.90
CA SER A 87 -11.25 13.67 -4.01
C SER A 87 -11.98 12.38 -3.63
N LEU A 88 -11.86 11.96 -2.37
CA LEU A 88 -12.50 10.76 -1.82
C LEU A 88 -13.93 10.97 -1.31
N GLN A 89 -14.51 12.18 -1.46
CA GLN A 89 -15.81 12.50 -0.86
C GLN A 89 -16.96 11.58 -1.30
N TYR A 90 -16.88 11.01 -2.51
CA TYR A 90 -17.90 10.10 -3.05
C TYR A 90 -17.66 8.63 -2.74
N ALA A 91 -16.50 8.26 -2.18
CA ALA A 91 -16.19 6.89 -1.82
C ALA A 91 -17.05 6.45 -0.63
N LYS A 92 -17.66 5.26 -0.74
CA LYS A 92 -18.44 4.66 0.34
C LYS A 92 -17.55 4.24 1.51
N HIS A 93 -16.42 3.63 1.20
CA HIS A 93 -15.34 3.31 2.12
C HIS A 93 -14.10 4.02 1.62
N LYS A 94 -13.46 4.78 2.47
CA LYS A 94 -12.35 5.66 2.08
C LYS A 94 -11.19 5.57 3.03
N ARG A 95 -9.98 5.59 2.48
CA ARG A 95 -8.72 5.59 3.20
C ARG A 95 -7.82 6.69 2.68
N ILE A 96 -7.11 7.36 3.55
CA ILE A 96 -5.98 8.22 3.20
C ILE A 96 -4.70 7.46 3.52
N HIS A 97 -3.84 7.33 2.51
CA HIS A 97 -2.53 6.70 2.60
C HIS A 97 -1.46 7.80 2.63
N THR A 98 -0.93 8.09 3.82
CA THR A 98 0.04 9.16 4.02
C THR A 98 1.34 8.62 4.59
N GLY A 99 2.48 9.26 4.29
CA GLY A 99 3.74 8.77 4.83
C GLY A 99 4.93 9.66 4.53
N ILE A 100 6.07 9.23 5.05
CA ILE A 100 7.33 9.94 4.96
C ILE A 100 8.51 8.95 4.99
N GLY A 101 9.62 9.31 4.36
CA GLY A 101 10.84 8.50 4.36
C GLY A 101 11.48 8.42 5.74
N THR A 102 11.78 7.19 6.17
CA THR A 102 12.28 6.89 7.52
C THR A 102 13.75 6.46 7.56
N SER A 103 14.35 6.09 6.42
CA SER A 103 15.77 5.73 6.39
C SER A 103 16.67 6.94 6.68
N ASP A 104 17.83 6.69 7.28
CA ASP A 104 18.82 7.74 7.53
C ASP A 104 19.27 8.46 6.25
N SER A 105 19.25 7.74 5.11
CA SER A 105 19.49 8.32 3.79
C SER A 105 18.43 9.36 3.44
N HIS A 106 17.13 9.02 3.60
CA HIS A 106 16.04 9.96 3.33
C HIS A 106 16.05 11.13 4.32
N ILE A 107 16.23 10.85 5.61
CA ILE A 107 16.29 11.88 6.66
C ILE A 107 17.37 12.91 6.33
N ARG A 108 18.58 12.44 6.01
CA ARG A 108 19.72 13.30 5.76
C ARG A 108 19.65 14.03 4.42
N PHE A 109 19.38 13.31 3.32
CA PHE A 109 19.58 13.85 1.97
C PHE A 109 18.29 14.32 1.29
N LYS A 110 17.13 13.73 1.65
CA LYS A 110 15.82 14.13 1.09
C LYS A 110 15.18 15.26 1.92
N PHE A 111 15.27 15.16 3.25
CA PHE A 111 14.58 16.08 4.14
C PHE A 111 15.50 17.09 4.84
N ASN A 112 16.81 16.88 4.83
CA ASN A 112 17.78 17.66 5.60
C ASN A 112 17.32 17.87 7.05
N SER A 113 16.99 16.77 7.74
CA SER A 113 16.26 16.72 9.00
C SER A 113 16.92 15.72 9.97
N ASN A 114 16.24 15.41 11.05
CA ASN A 114 16.64 14.43 12.03
C ASN A 114 15.48 13.45 12.35
N ARG A 115 15.80 12.35 13.05
CA ARG A 115 14.85 11.26 13.35
C ARG A 115 13.63 11.75 14.14
N GLU A 116 13.81 12.65 15.12
CA GLU A 116 12.72 13.15 15.96
C GLU A 116 11.75 14.03 15.15
N GLU A 117 12.27 14.92 14.32
CA GLU A 117 11.45 15.77 13.46
C GLU A 117 10.64 14.94 12.44
N ILE A 118 11.19 13.83 11.94
CA ILE A 118 10.45 12.92 11.06
C ILE A 118 9.28 12.26 11.79
N ILE A 119 9.47 11.82 13.05
CA ILE A 119 8.37 11.30 13.88
C ILE A 119 7.29 12.37 14.07
N GLU A 120 7.67 13.61 14.38
CA GLU A 120 6.71 14.71 14.54
C GLU A 120 5.92 14.99 13.27
N ARG A 121 6.57 14.97 12.11
CA ARG A 121 5.90 15.13 10.80
C ARG A 121 4.94 13.97 10.52
N ALA A 122 5.34 12.73 10.79
CA ALA A 122 4.49 11.54 10.65
C ALA A 122 3.23 11.64 11.53
N VAL A 123 3.42 11.94 12.81
CA VAL A 123 2.31 12.12 13.78
C VAL A 123 1.36 13.24 13.35
N ARG A 124 1.89 14.36 12.88
CA ARG A 124 1.09 15.50 12.41
C ARG A 124 0.25 15.12 11.20
N ALA A 125 0.84 14.42 10.22
CA ALA A 125 0.13 13.97 9.02
C ALA A 125 -1.01 12.99 9.36
N VAL A 126 -0.76 11.98 10.20
CA VAL A 126 -1.81 11.03 10.62
C VAL A 126 -2.93 11.75 11.38
N LYS A 127 -2.60 12.64 12.33
CA LYS A 127 -3.61 13.45 13.04
C LYS A 127 -4.42 14.31 12.09
N HIS A 128 -3.80 14.87 11.05
CA HIS A 128 -4.49 15.69 10.07
C HIS A 128 -5.44 14.83 9.21
N ALA A 129 -4.99 13.69 8.72
CA ALA A 129 -5.80 12.74 7.96
C ALA A 129 -7.01 12.22 8.76
N LYS A 130 -6.83 11.96 10.05
CA LYS A 130 -7.92 11.52 10.97
C LYS A 130 -9.06 12.53 11.11
N ARG A 131 -8.90 13.78 10.69
CA ARG A 131 -9.99 14.76 10.65
C ARG A 131 -11.01 14.47 9.55
N TYR A 132 -10.61 13.74 8.52
CA TYR A 132 -11.40 13.48 7.32
C TYR A 132 -11.89 12.04 7.22
N VAL A 133 -11.09 11.08 7.68
CA VAL A 133 -11.39 9.66 7.55
C VAL A 133 -11.06 8.88 8.83
N GLU A 134 -11.81 7.82 9.08
CA GLU A 134 -11.52 6.90 10.18
C GLU A 134 -10.37 5.95 9.84
N ASP A 135 -10.22 5.58 8.58
CA ASP A 135 -9.22 4.63 8.11
C ASP A 135 -8.02 5.39 7.51
N VAL A 136 -6.89 5.35 8.22
CA VAL A 136 -5.65 6.02 7.82
C VAL A 136 -4.53 5.00 7.75
N GLU A 137 -3.94 4.84 6.57
CA GLU A 137 -2.73 4.06 6.37
C GLU A 137 -1.50 4.96 6.39
N PHE A 138 -0.50 4.55 7.16
CA PHE A 138 0.79 5.25 7.20
C PHE A 138 1.88 4.39 6.58
N TYR A 139 2.59 4.91 5.55
CA TYR A 139 3.75 4.24 5.00
C TYR A 139 5.06 4.84 5.50
N ALA A 140 5.95 3.98 5.99
CA ALA A 140 7.32 4.33 6.36
C ALA A 140 8.24 4.16 5.14
N GLU A 141 8.26 5.14 4.21
CA GLU A 141 9.03 5.03 2.95
C GLU A 141 10.49 4.65 3.25
N ASP A 142 11.01 3.68 2.49
CA ASP A 142 12.34 3.12 2.65
C ASP A 142 12.56 2.36 3.98
N ALA A 143 11.48 1.76 4.51
CA ALA A 143 11.54 0.97 5.73
C ALA A 143 12.50 -0.22 5.63
N GLY A 144 12.65 -0.80 4.43
CA GLY A 144 13.62 -1.89 4.20
C GLY A 144 15.03 -1.56 4.69
N ARG A 145 15.47 -0.30 4.53
CA ARG A 145 16.79 0.19 4.95
C ARG A 145 16.76 0.98 6.26
N THR A 146 15.61 1.10 6.91
CA THR A 146 15.47 1.81 8.18
C THR A 146 15.90 0.91 9.34
N ASP A 147 16.61 1.50 10.31
CA ASP A 147 16.95 0.85 11.56
C ASP A 147 15.70 0.37 12.31
N ASN A 148 15.71 -0.86 12.82
CA ASN A 148 14.53 -1.51 13.37
C ASN A 148 13.99 -0.82 14.64
N GLU A 149 14.89 -0.39 15.55
CA GLU A 149 14.49 0.29 16.79
C GLU A 149 13.83 1.64 16.47
N TYR A 150 14.44 2.39 15.56
CA TYR A 150 13.87 3.67 15.13
C TYR A 150 12.56 3.48 14.38
N LEU A 151 12.47 2.47 13.49
CA LEU A 151 11.23 2.15 12.77
C LEU A 151 10.10 1.82 13.76
N ALA A 152 10.37 0.99 14.77
CA ALA A 152 9.39 0.66 15.81
C ALA A 152 8.88 1.92 16.53
N ARG A 153 9.74 2.88 16.84
CA ARG A 153 9.36 4.17 17.44
C ARG A 153 8.44 4.98 16.52
N VAL A 154 8.74 5.03 15.22
CA VAL A 154 7.89 5.71 14.23
C VAL A 154 6.51 5.06 14.18
N ILE A 155 6.46 3.73 14.03
CA ILE A 155 5.22 2.95 13.93
C ILE A 155 4.37 3.10 15.19
N GLU A 156 4.97 2.96 16.37
CA GLU A 156 4.30 3.18 17.65
C GLU A 156 3.68 4.58 17.74
N ALA A 157 4.43 5.61 17.33
CA ALA A 157 3.97 7.00 17.40
C ALA A 157 2.75 7.26 16.50
N VAL A 158 2.73 6.70 15.28
CA VAL A 158 1.59 6.90 14.35
C VAL A 158 0.37 6.08 14.74
N ILE A 159 0.55 4.86 15.28
CA ILE A 159 -0.56 4.05 15.81
C ILE A 159 -1.23 4.77 16.99
N LYS A 160 -0.46 5.31 17.91
CA LYS A 160 -0.99 6.07 19.07
C LYS A 160 -1.87 7.26 18.68
N VAL A 161 -1.70 7.81 17.50
CA VAL A 161 -2.50 8.94 17.02
C VAL A 161 -3.55 8.53 15.99
N GLY A 162 -3.74 7.22 15.77
CA GLY A 162 -4.89 6.67 15.08
C GLY A 162 -4.63 6.09 13.68
N ALA A 163 -3.38 5.81 13.29
CA ALA A 163 -3.14 4.99 12.11
C ALA A 163 -3.76 3.60 12.31
N THR A 164 -4.56 3.15 11.36
CA THR A 164 -5.26 1.86 11.37
C THR A 164 -4.49 0.78 10.62
N VAL A 165 -3.63 1.21 9.70
CA VAL A 165 -2.71 0.35 8.94
C VAL A 165 -1.34 1.02 8.92
N VAL A 166 -0.29 0.21 9.04
CA VAL A 166 1.09 0.66 8.93
C VAL A 166 1.81 -0.16 7.85
N ASN A 167 2.20 0.53 6.80
CA ASN A 167 2.87 -0.08 5.65
C ASN A 167 4.40 0.02 5.80
N ILE A 168 5.06 -1.12 5.58
CA ILE A 168 6.51 -1.32 5.74
C ILE A 168 7.13 -1.61 4.36
N PRO A 169 7.41 -0.58 3.53
CA PRO A 169 7.87 -0.82 2.18
C PRO A 169 9.36 -1.18 2.09
N ASP A 170 9.65 -2.21 1.29
CA ASP A 170 10.95 -2.41 0.68
C ASP A 170 11.03 -1.59 -0.61
N THR A 171 11.16 -0.27 -0.42
CA THR A 171 11.06 0.74 -1.49
C THR A 171 12.11 0.56 -2.58
N THR A 172 13.29 0.07 -2.24
CA THR A 172 14.39 -0.14 -3.18
C THR A 172 14.44 -1.57 -3.75
N GLY A 173 13.54 -2.46 -3.30
CA GLY A 173 13.54 -3.87 -3.69
C GLY A 173 14.85 -4.60 -3.34
N TYR A 174 15.47 -4.21 -2.22
CA TYR A 174 16.81 -4.61 -1.83
C TYR A 174 16.85 -5.71 -0.76
N CYS A 175 15.77 -5.87 0.00
CA CYS A 175 15.71 -6.84 1.08
C CYS A 175 15.75 -8.28 0.59
N LEU A 176 16.42 -9.16 1.34
CA LEU A 176 16.24 -10.59 1.20
C LEU A 176 15.04 -11.07 2.02
N PRO A 177 14.38 -12.19 1.65
CA PRO A 177 13.14 -12.64 2.30
C PRO A 177 13.28 -12.80 3.82
N ASN A 178 14.34 -13.45 4.29
CA ASN A 178 14.59 -13.61 5.72
C ASN A 178 14.85 -12.29 6.46
N GLU A 179 15.47 -11.32 5.82
CA GLU A 179 15.71 -9.99 6.40
C GLU A 179 14.41 -9.21 6.53
N TYR A 180 13.59 -9.25 5.47
CA TYR A 180 12.30 -8.58 5.46
C TYR A 180 11.33 -9.21 6.47
N GLY A 181 11.23 -10.55 6.48
CA GLY A 181 10.43 -11.27 7.48
C GLY A 181 10.87 -10.98 8.91
N ALA A 182 12.18 -10.97 9.17
CA ALA A 182 12.72 -10.62 10.49
C ALA A 182 12.38 -9.18 10.91
N LYS A 183 12.33 -8.23 9.98
CA LYS A 183 11.90 -6.85 10.24
C LYS A 183 10.43 -6.78 10.65
N ILE A 184 9.54 -7.48 9.95
CA ILE A 184 8.11 -7.55 10.33
C ILE A 184 7.95 -8.18 11.70
N LYS A 185 8.63 -9.31 11.95
CA LYS A 185 8.63 -9.97 13.25
C LYS A 185 9.10 -9.03 14.37
N TYR A 186 10.18 -8.29 14.13
CA TYR A 186 10.70 -7.31 15.10
C TYR A 186 9.62 -6.27 15.48
N LEU A 187 8.89 -5.73 14.50
CA LEU A 187 7.81 -4.77 14.77
C LEU A 187 6.67 -5.40 15.57
N MET A 188 6.28 -6.64 15.25
CA MET A 188 5.26 -7.39 16.00
C MET A 188 5.65 -7.61 17.46
N GLU A 189 6.95 -7.73 17.76
CA GLU A 189 7.47 -8.00 19.11
C GLU A 189 7.79 -6.75 19.91
N HIS A 190 8.06 -5.59 19.26
CA HIS A 190 8.61 -4.40 19.92
C HIS A 190 7.74 -3.14 19.80
N VAL A 191 6.61 -3.21 19.11
CA VAL A 191 5.63 -2.11 19.07
C VAL A 191 4.47 -2.45 20.00
N ASP A 192 4.40 -1.78 21.14
CA ASP A 192 3.41 -2.10 22.22
C ASP A 192 1.95 -2.01 21.76
N SER A 193 1.67 -1.10 20.82
CA SER A 193 0.29 -0.87 20.33
C SER A 193 0.00 -1.56 19.00
N ILE A 194 0.79 -2.54 18.59
CA ILE A 194 0.69 -3.18 17.25
C ILE A 194 -0.65 -3.88 17.03
N ASP A 195 -1.31 -4.33 18.08
CA ASP A 195 -2.64 -4.93 18.06
C ASP A 195 -3.75 -3.97 17.60
N LYS A 196 -3.48 -2.67 17.59
CA LYS A 196 -4.44 -1.62 17.17
C LYS A 196 -4.35 -1.26 15.69
N ALA A 197 -3.39 -1.83 14.97
CA ALA A 197 -3.20 -1.58 13.55
C ALA A 197 -2.84 -2.85 12.79
N ILE A 198 -3.09 -2.86 11.50
CA ILE A 198 -2.67 -3.93 10.60
C ILE A 198 -1.30 -3.57 10.03
N ILE A 199 -0.33 -4.51 10.07
CA ILE A 199 0.91 -4.35 9.30
C ILE A 199 0.63 -4.71 7.83
N SER A 200 1.00 -3.80 6.93
CA SER A 200 0.98 -3.97 5.48
C SER A 200 2.41 -4.13 4.93
N THR A 201 2.55 -4.94 3.89
CA THR A 201 3.80 -5.10 3.15
C THR A 201 3.68 -4.45 1.78
N HIS A 202 4.76 -3.80 1.31
CA HIS A 202 4.90 -3.29 -0.05
C HIS A 202 6.32 -3.57 -0.53
N CYS A 203 6.48 -4.46 -1.50
CA CYS A 203 7.81 -4.90 -1.92
C CYS A 203 8.03 -4.68 -3.41
N HIS A 204 9.10 -3.94 -3.75
CA HIS A 204 9.58 -3.79 -5.13
C HIS A 204 10.43 -4.97 -5.56
N ASN A 205 10.54 -5.19 -6.87
CA ASN A 205 11.07 -6.41 -7.46
C ASN A 205 12.47 -6.26 -8.08
N ASP A 206 13.25 -5.29 -7.62
CA ASP A 206 14.56 -4.97 -8.21
C ASP A 206 15.54 -6.15 -8.16
N LEU A 207 15.51 -6.94 -7.10
CA LEU A 207 16.29 -8.18 -6.98
C LEU A 207 15.47 -9.46 -7.31
N GLY A 208 14.26 -9.33 -7.84
CA GLY A 208 13.39 -10.48 -8.14
C GLY A 208 12.80 -11.16 -6.89
N MET A 209 12.71 -10.46 -5.76
CA MET A 209 12.31 -11.02 -4.47
C MET A 209 10.96 -10.49 -3.94
N ALA A 210 10.26 -9.64 -4.68
CA ALA A 210 9.05 -8.96 -4.19
C ALA A 210 8.02 -9.91 -3.60
N THR A 211 7.62 -10.94 -4.33
CA THR A 211 6.63 -11.92 -3.87
C THR A 211 7.14 -12.75 -2.69
N ALA A 212 8.43 -13.11 -2.70
CA ALA A 212 9.05 -13.85 -1.60
C ALA A 212 9.13 -13.00 -0.33
N ASN A 213 9.52 -11.73 -0.44
CA ASN A 213 9.56 -10.79 0.69
C ASN A 213 8.16 -10.56 1.26
N THR A 214 7.16 -10.34 0.39
CA THR A 214 5.77 -10.18 0.80
C THR A 214 5.26 -11.41 1.55
N LEU A 215 5.52 -12.62 1.03
CA LEU A 215 5.12 -13.85 1.70
C LEU A 215 5.79 -13.99 3.07
N GLU A 216 7.09 -13.74 3.17
CA GLU A 216 7.79 -13.75 4.46
C GLU A 216 7.23 -12.72 5.43
N GLY A 217 6.86 -11.53 4.96
CA GLY A 217 6.17 -10.55 5.79
C GLY A 217 4.84 -11.08 6.34
N VAL A 218 4.04 -11.74 5.51
CA VAL A 218 2.77 -12.36 5.92
C VAL A 218 2.99 -13.48 6.93
N LEU A 219 3.98 -14.34 6.72
CA LEU A 219 4.32 -15.43 7.65
C LEU A 219 4.83 -14.92 9.01
N ASN A 220 5.32 -13.68 9.06
CA ASN A 220 5.82 -13.03 10.27
C ASN A 220 4.84 -12.01 10.89
N GLY A 221 3.57 -11.95 10.44
CA GLY A 221 2.52 -11.20 11.13
C GLY A 221 1.84 -10.10 10.32
N ALA A 222 2.28 -9.77 9.10
CA ALA A 222 1.55 -8.85 8.24
C ALA A 222 0.20 -9.45 7.82
N ARG A 223 -0.84 -8.60 7.75
CA ARG A 223 -2.20 -9.02 7.36
C ARG A 223 -2.81 -8.15 6.26
N GLN A 224 -2.04 -7.25 5.68
CA GLN A 224 -2.32 -6.61 4.41
C GLN A 224 -1.10 -6.72 3.50
N VAL A 225 -1.32 -6.86 2.20
CA VAL A 225 -0.27 -6.84 1.18
C VAL A 225 -0.64 -5.85 0.09
N GLU A 226 0.31 -4.98 -0.28
CA GLU A 226 0.18 -4.11 -1.43
C GLU A 226 0.78 -4.80 -2.66
N VAL A 227 -0.04 -4.90 -3.67
CA VAL A 227 0.23 -5.69 -4.87
C VAL A 227 -0.24 -4.96 -6.13
N THR A 228 0.19 -5.42 -7.28
CA THR A 228 -0.33 -4.95 -8.57
C THR A 228 -0.69 -6.13 -9.47
N ILE A 229 -1.62 -5.91 -10.38
CA ILE A 229 -1.89 -6.85 -11.47
C ILE A 229 -0.63 -7.02 -12.32
N ASN A 230 -0.23 -8.25 -12.60
CA ASN A 230 1.00 -8.63 -13.31
C ASN A 230 2.30 -8.18 -12.63
N GLY A 231 2.28 -7.71 -11.40
CA GLY A 231 3.46 -7.18 -10.71
C GLY A 231 4.03 -5.91 -11.35
N ILE A 232 3.23 -5.15 -12.11
CA ILE A 232 3.70 -3.90 -12.72
C ILE A 232 4.00 -2.84 -11.66
N GLY A 233 4.90 -1.90 -11.94
CA GLY A 233 5.26 -0.85 -11.00
C GLY A 233 6.58 -0.18 -11.34
N GLU A 234 7.02 0.70 -10.47
CA GLU A 234 8.26 1.43 -10.64
C GLU A 234 9.46 0.49 -10.84
N ARG A 235 10.37 0.82 -11.76
CA ARG A 235 11.59 0.09 -12.12
C ARG A 235 11.32 -1.36 -12.55
N ALA A 236 11.54 -2.35 -11.66
CA ALA A 236 11.36 -3.78 -11.94
C ALA A 236 9.97 -4.31 -11.54
N GLY A 237 9.10 -3.45 -11.02
CA GLY A 237 7.75 -3.80 -10.63
C GLY A 237 7.56 -4.08 -9.14
N ASN A 238 6.37 -4.56 -8.81
CA ASN A 238 5.88 -4.86 -7.47
C ASN A 238 5.64 -6.36 -7.27
N THR A 239 5.18 -6.71 -6.09
CA THR A 239 4.58 -8.01 -5.82
C THR A 239 3.35 -8.23 -6.72
N SER A 240 3.30 -9.37 -7.40
CA SER A 240 2.16 -9.73 -8.26
C SER A 240 0.97 -10.20 -7.41
N LEU A 241 -0.21 -9.60 -7.63
CA LEU A 241 -1.47 -10.02 -7.01
C LEU A 241 -1.75 -11.50 -7.27
N GLU A 242 -1.56 -11.92 -8.52
CA GLU A 242 -1.87 -13.27 -8.97
C GLU A 242 -0.99 -14.32 -8.25
N GLU A 243 0.27 -13.97 -8.02
CA GLU A 243 1.19 -14.88 -7.33
C GLU A 243 0.78 -15.09 -5.88
N ILE A 244 0.51 -14.01 -5.14
CA ILE A 244 0.02 -14.10 -3.76
C ILE A 244 -1.30 -14.85 -3.69
N ALA A 245 -2.27 -14.53 -4.54
CA ALA A 245 -3.56 -15.20 -4.57
C ALA A 245 -3.43 -16.71 -4.83
N MET A 246 -2.55 -17.10 -5.75
CA MET A 246 -2.31 -18.51 -6.08
C MET A 246 -1.48 -19.24 -5.01
N ILE A 247 -0.53 -18.57 -4.36
CA ILE A 247 0.19 -19.14 -3.21
C ILE A 247 -0.83 -19.52 -2.11
N LEU A 248 -1.70 -18.60 -1.71
CA LEU A 248 -2.72 -18.87 -0.70
C LEU A 248 -3.70 -19.96 -1.13
N LYS A 249 -4.04 -20.02 -2.41
CA LYS A 249 -4.94 -21.04 -2.97
C LYS A 249 -4.32 -22.43 -2.94
N CYS A 250 -3.03 -22.53 -3.26
CA CYS A 250 -2.32 -23.82 -3.38
C CYS A 250 -1.76 -24.33 -2.04
N HIS A 251 -1.45 -23.43 -1.12
CA HIS A 251 -0.81 -23.74 0.16
C HIS A 251 -1.75 -23.52 1.36
N LYS A 252 -2.89 -24.21 1.36
CA LYS A 252 -3.93 -24.09 2.40
C LYS A 252 -3.45 -24.37 3.84
N HIS A 253 -2.33 -25.11 3.97
CA HIS A 253 -1.70 -25.37 5.27
C HIS A 253 -1.15 -24.10 5.95
N LEU A 254 -1.00 -22.99 5.24
CA LEU A 254 -0.61 -21.70 5.81
C LEU A 254 -1.69 -21.11 6.74
N GLY A 255 -2.94 -21.59 6.62
CA GLY A 255 -4.04 -21.10 7.45
C GLY A 255 -4.45 -19.63 7.20
N ILE A 256 -4.13 -19.12 6.01
CA ILE A 256 -4.39 -17.73 5.60
C ILE A 256 -5.23 -17.72 4.33
N ASP A 257 -6.25 -16.90 4.26
CA ASP A 257 -7.14 -16.75 3.09
C ASP A 257 -7.37 -15.28 2.73
N SER A 258 -7.67 -15.04 1.46
CA SER A 258 -8.10 -13.73 0.93
C SER A 258 -9.46 -13.82 0.25
N ASN A 259 -10.06 -12.67 -0.07
CA ASN A 259 -11.33 -12.61 -0.80
C ASN A 259 -11.15 -12.74 -2.32
N ILE A 260 -9.93 -12.92 -2.81
CA ILE A 260 -9.68 -12.95 -4.26
C ILE A 260 -10.39 -14.11 -4.93
N ASN A 261 -11.22 -13.78 -5.90
CA ASN A 261 -11.85 -14.75 -6.79
C ASN A 261 -10.84 -15.20 -7.86
N THR A 262 -10.10 -16.26 -7.58
CA THR A 262 -9.03 -16.74 -8.46
C THR A 262 -9.51 -17.12 -9.87
N THR A 263 -10.80 -17.36 -10.09
CA THR A 263 -11.36 -17.65 -11.42
C THR A 263 -11.41 -16.41 -12.32
N LYS A 264 -11.31 -15.21 -11.73
CA LYS A 264 -11.32 -13.92 -12.43
C LYS A 264 -9.91 -13.42 -12.80
N ILE A 265 -8.85 -14.03 -12.30
CA ILE A 265 -7.46 -13.60 -12.54
C ILE A 265 -7.12 -13.55 -14.04
N SER A 266 -7.47 -14.57 -14.81
CA SER A 266 -7.10 -14.63 -16.24
C SER A 266 -7.78 -13.56 -17.11
N PRO A 267 -9.08 -13.29 -16.97
CA PRO A 267 -9.73 -12.16 -17.63
C PRO A 267 -9.15 -10.80 -17.26
N ASP A 268 -8.83 -10.61 -15.99
CA ASP A 268 -8.30 -9.35 -15.47
C ASP A 268 -6.89 -9.05 -16.02
N ARG A 269 -5.98 -10.03 -16.02
CA ARG A 269 -4.67 -9.92 -16.65
C ARG A 269 -4.72 -9.53 -18.13
N LYS A 270 -5.71 -10.01 -18.87
CA LYS A 270 -5.88 -9.66 -20.29
C LYS A 270 -6.25 -8.21 -20.49
N SER A 271 -7.17 -7.68 -19.68
CA SER A 271 -7.59 -6.28 -19.81
C SER A 271 -6.45 -5.30 -19.45
N THR A 272 -5.67 -5.59 -18.42
CA THR A 272 -4.52 -4.78 -18.03
C THR A 272 -3.42 -4.80 -19.09
N ARG A 273 -3.20 -5.93 -19.79
CA ARG A 273 -2.22 -6.01 -20.90
C ARG A 273 -2.67 -5.31 -22.19
N LEU A 274 -3.96 -5.33 -22.50
CA LEU A 274 -4.47 -4.67 -23.71
C LEU A 274 -4.35 -3.15 -23.64
N ASN A 275 -4.32 -2.59 -22.45
CA ASN A 275 -4.16 -1.15 -22.24
C ASN A 275 -2.67 -0.71 -22.16
N SER A 276 -1.74 -1.65 -22.15
CA SER A 276 -0.29 -1.41 -22.09
C SER A 276 0.46 -1.65 -23.40
N SER A 277 -0.24 -1.86 -24.53
CA SER A 277 0.35 -2.10 -25.86
C SER A 277 0.12 -0.95 -26.85
#